data_ea7a355865a6f0200d19cbd646dfa4be
#
_entry.id   ea7a355865a6f0200d19cbd646dfa4be
#
_cell.length_a   1.000
_cell.length_b   1.000
_cell.length_c   1.000
_cell.angle_alpha   90.00
_cell.angle_beta   90.00
_cell.angle_gamma   90.00
#
_symmetry.space_group_name_H-M   'P 1'
#
loop_
_entity.id
_entity.type
_entity.pdbx_description
1 polymer ?
#
loop_
_entity_poly.entity_id
_entity_poly.type
_entity_poly.pdbx_seq_one_letter_code
_entity_poly.pdbx_strand_id
1 'polypeptide(L)'
;MATTASPTPAQLQAVISPREQFLAAFEQEHATTMRVLRAFPADKQELQPHAKSKSARDLAWIFVLEMGLLEKALTRGFDWSQPPGGSPPAPDLATIIEKFDEGHKRVADVVANMRDDQLVETVKFFVAPKTLGDIPKIQFMWMVLCDQIHHRGQFSVYLRMADGKVPSIYGPTADEPWY
;
A
#
# COMPACT_ATOMS: atom_id res chain seq x y z
N MET A 1 24.30 45.99 -17.20
CA MET A 1 22.96 45.47 -16.81
C MET A 1 22.76 44.17 -17.56
N ALA A 2 22.82 43.05 -16.86
CA ALA A 2 22.61 41.73 -17.47
C ALA A 2 21.09 41.47 -17.48
N THR A 3 20.51 41.34 -18.66
CA THR A 3 19.12 40.97 -18.86
C THR A 3 18.99 39.48 -18.59
N THR A 4 18.45 39.09 -17.44
CA THR A 4 18.07 37.71 -17.16
C THR A 4 16.88 37.38 -18.07
N ALA A 5 17.10 36.50 -19.05
CA ALA A 5 16.04 35.98 -19.89
C ALA A 5 15.05 35.18 -19.00
N SER A 6 13.75 35.48 -19.16
CA SER A 6 12.69 34.71 -18.53
C SER A 6 12.78 33.26 -19.01
N PRO A 7 12.61 32.26 -18.13
CA PRO A 7 12.66 30.88 -18.54
C PRO A 7 11.58 30.57 -19.55
N THR A 8 11.92 29.80 -20.57
CA THR A 8 10.97 29.34 -21.58
C THR A 8 9.97 28.35 -20.95
N PRO A 9 8.73 28.23 -21.49
CA PRO A 9 7.72 27.28 -20.99
C PRO A 9 8.20 25.83 -20.88
N ALA A 10 9.24 25.44 -21.63
CA ALA A 10 9.88 24.12 -21.57
C ALA A 10 10.78 23.93 -20.33
N GLN A 11 11.11 24.98 -19.58
CA GLN A 11 11.84 24.93 -18.32
C GLN A 11 10.92 24.92 -17.10
N LEU A 12 9.61 25.04 -17.33
CA LEU A 12 8.58 24.91 -16.30
C LEU A 12 8.20 23.44 -16.17
N GLN A 13 8.76 22.81 -15.16
CA GLN A 13 8.42 21.50 -14.63
C GLN A 13 8.58 20.34 -15.63
N ALA A 14 9.60 19.52 -15.42
CA ALA A 14 9.52 18.12 -15.82
C ALA A 14 8.24 17.57 -15.19
N VAL A 15 7.22 17.33 -16.02
CA VAL A 15 5.97 16.71 -15.55
C VAL A 15 6.35 15.32 -15.08
N ILE A 16 6.36 15.11 -13.77
CA ILE A 16 6.59 13.80 -13.16
C ILE A 16 5.59 12.84 -13.78
N SER A 17 6.05 11.75 -14.37
CA SER A 17 5.17 10.78 -15.03
C SER A 17 4.20 10.15 -14.02
N PRO A 18 3.02 9.64 -14.43
CA PRO A 18 2.10 8.93 -13.55
C PRO A 18 2.76 7.77 -12.80
N ARG A 19 3.72 7.09 -13.43
CA ARG A 19 4.51 6.03 -12.83
C ARG A 19 5.41 6.57 -11.70
N GLU A 20 6.14 7.65 -11.94
CA GLU A 20 7.01 8.27 -10.94
C GLU A 20 6.21 8.84 -9.76
N GLN A 21 5.04 9.45 -10.04
CA GLN A 21 4.13 9.92 -8.99
C GLN A 21 3.66 8.76 -8.10
N PHE A 22 3.26 7.65 -8.72
CA PHE A 22 2.87 6.47 -7.97
C PHE A 22 4.03 5.91 -7.14
N LEU A 23 5.21 5.71 -7.73
CA LEU A 23 6.37 5.17 -7.02
C LEU A 23 6.75 6.05 -5.82
N ALA A 24 6.77 7.37 -5.98
CA ALA A 24 7.07 8.28 -4.87
C ALA A 24 6.06 8.15 -3.72
N ALA A 25 4.77 8.07 -4.03
CA ALA A 25 3.73 7.85 -3.02
C ALA A 25 3.85 6.45 -2.39
N PHE A 26 4.08 5.42 -3.20
CA PHE A 26 4.19 4.03 -2.76
C PHE A 26 5.34 3.83 -1.76
N GLU A 27 6.52 4.42 -2.03
CA GLU A 27 7.67 4.41 -1.12
C GLU A 27 7.36 5.15 0.20
N GLN A 28 6.77 6.35 0.12
CA GLN A 28 6.43 7.13 1.30
C GLN A 28 5.43 6.41 2.20
N GLU A 29 4.39 5.82 1.59
CA GLU A 29 3.35 5.10 2.33
C GLU A 29 3.86 3.80 2.92
N HIS A 30 4.73 3.08 2.21
CA HIS A 30 5.41 1.90 2.74
C HIS A 30 6.23 2.24 3.98
N ALA A 31 7.10 3.25 3.91
CA ALA A 31 7.92 3.66 5.05
C ALA A 31 7.06 4.01 6.27
N THR A 32 5.92 4.69 6.05
CA THR A 32 4.97 5.05 7.10
C THR A 32 4.27 3.82 7.68
N THR A 33 3.83 2.88 6.84
CA THR A 33 3.19 1.64 7.27
C THR A 33 4.16 0.76 8.07
N MET A 34 5.42 0.66 7.63
CA MET A 34 6.46 -0.07 8.35
C MET A 34 6.72 0.48 9.76
N ARG A 35 6.67 1.80 9.96
CA ARG A 35 6.77 2.41 11.30
C ARG A 35 5.61 1.99 12.19
N VAL A 36 4.38 2.00 11.66
CA VAL A 36 3.19 1.62 12.41
C VAL A 36 3.21 0.12 12.77
N LEU A 37 3.58 -0.75 11.82
CA LEU A 37 3.67 -2.19 12.05
C LEU A 37 4.75 -2.53 13.12
N ARG A 38 5.93 -1.91 13.01
CA ARG A 38 7.04 -2.12 13.96
C ARG A 38 6.77 -1.60 15.36
N ALA A 39 5.88 -0.64 15.51
CA ALA A 39 5.49 -0.10 16.81
C ALA A 39 4.52 -1.02 17.58
N PHE A 40 3.93 -2.02 16.91
CA PHE A 40 2.93 -2.89 17.52
C PHE A 40 3.58 -3.90 18.47
N PRO A 41 3.10 -4.03 19.74
CA PRO A 41 3.61 -5.03 20.70
C PRO A 41 3.36 -6.45 20.19
N ALA A 42 4.43 -7.23 20.01
CA ALA A 42 4.35 -8.57 19.42
C ALA A 42 3.51 -9.55 20.26
N ASP A 43 3.51 -9.39 21.58
CA ASP A 43 2.71 -10.18 22.52
C ASP A 43 1.20 -9.87 22.46
N LYS A 44 0.81 -8.80 21.78
CA LYS A 44 -0.58 -8.37 21.60
C LYS A 44 -1.13 -8.66 20.20
N GLN A 45 -0.43 -9.38 19.35
CA GLN A 45 -0.83 -9.62 17.95
C GLN A 45 -2.19 -10.29 17.76
N GLU A 46 -2.69 -10.99 18.80
CA GLU A 46 -4.02 -11.61 18.81
C GLU A 46 -5.14 -10.64 19.27
N LEU A 47 -4.81 -9.37 19.59
CA LEU A 47 -5.81 -8.37 19.95
C LEU A 47 -6.87 -8.26 18.87
N GLN A 48 -8.13 -8.43 19.27
CA GLN A 48 -9.31 -8.36 18.41
C GLN A 48 -10.34 -7.44 19.06
N PRO A 49 -10.56 -6.21 18.52
CA PRO A 49 -11.46 -5.23 19.16
C PRO A 49 -12.91 -5.65 19.23
N HIS A 50 -13.35 -6.51 18.30
CA HIS A 50 -14.73 -6.99 18.23
C HIS A 50 -14.78 -8.37 17.58
N ALA A 51 -15.72 -9.22 17.96
CA ALA A 51 -15.85 -10.59 17.47
C ALA A 51 -15.98 -10.71 15.92
N LYS A 52 -16.42 -9.65 15.24
CA LYS A 52 -16.50 -9.60 13.77
C LYS A 52 -15.27 -8.92 13.13
N SER A 53 -14.36 -8.35 13.91
CA SER A 53 -13.12 -7.75 13.40
C SER A 53 -12.08 -8.84 13.19
N LYS A 54 -11.05 -8.54 12.42
CA LYS A 54 -9.83 -9.37 12.36
C LYS A 54 -9.01 -9.20 13.63
N SER A 55 -8.13 -10.17 13.95
CA SER A 55 -7.04 -9.91 14.90
C SER A 55 -6.06 -8.89 14.34
N ALA A 56 -5.20 -8.30 15.18
CA ALA A 56 -4.14 -7.40 14.73
C ALA A 56 -3.22 -8.12 13.72
N ARG A 57 -2.86 -9.38 14.00
CA ARG A 57 -2.07 -10.20 13.11
C ARG A 57 -2.75 -10.42 11.76
N ASP A 58 -4.03 -10.77 11.74
CA ASP A 58 -4.76 -11.00 10.50
C ASP A 58 -4.98 -9.70 9.71
N LEU A 59 -5.13 -8.57 10.40
CA LEU A 59 -5.20 -7.26 9.76
C LEU A 59 -3.85 -6.87 9.14
N ALA A 60 -2.75 -7.11 9.86
CA ALA A 60 -1.41 -6.88 9.34
C ALA A 60 -1.08 -7.79 8.13
N TRP A 61 -1.62 -9.02 8.11
CA TRP A 61 -1.42 -9.95 6.99
C TRP A 61 -2.03 -9.42 5.67
N ILE A 62 -3.05 -8.58 5.74
CA ILE A 62 -3.66 -7.98 4.54
C ILE A 62 -2.61 -7.20 3.73
N PHE A 63 -1.72 -6.45 4.37
CA PHE A 63 -0.66 -5.70 3.66
C PHE A 63 0.20 -6.60 2.75
N VAL A 64 0.53 -7.81 3.22
CA VAL A 64 1.29 -8.79 2.43
C VAL A 64 0.46 -9.36 1.29
N LEU A 65 -0.81 -9.67 1.56
CA LEU A 65 -1.73 -10.18 0.54
C LEU A 65 -1.95 -9.16 -0.58
N GLU A 66 -2.05 -7.88 -0.24
CA GLU A 66 -2.20 -6.78 -1.20
C GLU A 66 -0.95 -6.58 -2.06
N MET A 67 0.26 -6.78 -1.52
CA MET A 67 1.48 -6.80 -2.33
C MET A 67 1.42 -7.93 -3.37
N GLY A 68 1.05 -9.13 -2.96
CA GLY A 68 0.88 -10.27 -3.88
C GLY A 68 -0.24 -10.06 -4.91
N LEU A 69 -1.33 -9.40 -4.49
CA LEU A 69 -2.43 -9.02 -5.36
C LEU A 69 -1.96 -8.05 -6.45
N LEU A 70 -1.23 -7.00 -6.05
CA LEU A 70 -0.72 -5.97 -6.94
C LEU A 70 0.32 -6.54 -7.91
N GLU A 71 1.30 -7.31 -7.41
CA GLU A 71 2.30 -7.98 -8.24
C GLU A 71 1.62 -8.86 -9.31
N LYS A 72 0.63 -9.66 -8.92
CA LYS A 72 -0.12 -10.52 -9.83
C LYS A 72 -0.89 -9.72 -10.88
N ALA A 73 -1.57 -8.65 -10.48
CA ALA A 73 -2.31 -7.77 -11.39
C ALA A 73 -1.41 -7.16 -12.47
N LEU A 74 -0.21 -6.74 -12.08
CA LEU A 74 0.73 -6.05 -12.98
C LEU A 74 1.46 -7.00 -13.93
N THR A 75 1.65 -8.27 -13.55
CA THR A 75 2.45 -9.24 -14.31
C THR A 75 1.62 -10.20 -15.14
N ARG A 76 0.74 -10.99 -14.53
CA ARG A 76 0.03 -12.11 -15.18
C ARG A 76 -1.50 -12.02 -15.16
N GLY A 77 -2.05 -11.03 -14.42
CA GLY A 77 -3.50 -10.91 -14.24
C GLY A 77 -4.10 -12.01 -13.37
N PHE A 78 -5.43 -12.13 -13.41
CA PHE A 78 -6.22 -13.09 -12.62
C PHE A 78 -6.93 -14.09 -13.51
N ASP A 79 -6.91 -15.35 -13.12
CA ASP A 79 -7.76 -16.38 -13.70
C ASP A 79 -9.06 -16.48 -12.90
N TRP A 80 -10.14 -16.02 -13.51
CA TRP A 80 -11.47 -16.02 -12.90
C TRP A 80 -12.30 -17.27 -13.25
N SER A 81 -11.72 -18.23 -13.98
CA SER A 81 -12.36 -19.52 -14.27
C SER A 81 -12.43 -20.43 -13.05
N GLN A 82 -11.57 -20.17 -12.04
CA GLN A 82 -11.53 -20.88 -10.78
C GLN A 82 -11.99 -19.97 -9.64
N PRO A 83 -12.68 -20.50 -8.62
CA PRO A 83 -13.00 -19.73 -7.45
C PRO A 83 -11.70 -19.23 -6.78
N PRO A 84 -11.71 -18.00 -6.20
CA PRO A 84 -10.56 -17.53 -5.44
C PRO A 84 -10.18 -18.52 -4.36
N GLY A 85 -8.93 -18.94 -4.32
CA GLY A 85 -8.40 -19.74 -3.21
C GLY A 85 -8.50 -18.96 -1.89
N GLY A 86 -8.61 -19.66 -0.78
CA GLY A 86 -8.51 -19.05 0.54
C GLY A 86 -7.13 -18.42 0.75
N SER A 87 -7.08 -17.36 1.54
CA SER A 87 -5.80 -16.81 1.98
C SER A 87 -5.09 -17.79 2.92
N PRO A 88 -3.77 -17.94 2.80
CA PRO A 88 -3.04 -18.72 3.79
C PRO A 88 -3.16 -18.09 5.18
N PRO A 89 -3.04 -18.87 6.26
CA PRO A 89 -3.07 -18.33 7.61
C PRO A 89 -1.95 -17.32 7.81
N ALA A 90 -2.23 -16.28 8.59
CA ALA A 90 -1.25 -15.25 8.91
C ALA A 90 -0.13 -15.85 9.80
N PRO A 91 1.14 -15.64 9.45
CA PRO A 91 2.25 -15.98 10.33
C PRO A 91 2.35 -14.97 11.51
N ASP A 92 3.40 -15.05 12.32
CA ASP A 92 3.66 -14.04 13.33
C ASP A 92 3.96 -12.65 12.73
N LEU A 93 3.83 -11.61 13.56
CA LEU A 93 3.97 -10.22 13.11
C LEU A 93 5.37 -9.90 12.56
N ALA A 94 6.43 -10.50 13.10
CA ALA A 94 7.79 -10.28 12.61
C ALA A 94 7.95 -10.79 11.18
N THR A 95 7.48 -11.99 10.91
CA THR A 95 7.42 -12.59 9.57
C THR A 95 6.56 -11.77 8.60
N ILE A 96 5.43 -11.22 9.09
CA ILE A 96 4.57 -10.34 8.27
C ILE A 96 5.33 -9.08 7.83
N ILE A 97 6.04 -8.43 8.76
CA ILE A 97 6.82 -7.22 8.48
C ILE A 97 7.90 -7.50 7.41
N GLU A 98 8.63 -8.61 7.53
CA GLU A 98 9.63 -9.01 6.54
C GLU A 98 9.00 -9.24 5.16
N LYS A 99 7.91 -10.04 5.11
CA LYS A 99 7.21 -10.35 3.86
C LYS A 99 6.58 -9.12 3.20
N PHE A 100 6.10 -8.17 3.97
CA PHE A 100 5.58 -6.92 3.45
C PHE A 100 6.68 -6.07 2.80
N ASP A 101 7.85 -5.94 3.44
CA ASP A 101 9.01 -5.23 2.91
C ASP A 101 9.54 -5.89 1.62
N GLU A 102 9.64 -7.23 1.59
CA GLU A 102 10.01 -7.98 0.39
C GLU A 102 8.99 -7.81 -0.75
N GLY A 103 7.70 -7.89 -0.42
CA GLY A 103 6.61 -7.72 -1.39
C GLY A 103 6.63 -6.32 -1.99
N HIS A 104 6.83 -5.30 -1.16
CA HIS A 104 6.97 -3.91 -1.60
C HIS A 104 8.12 -3.75 -2.61
N LYS A 105 9.31 -4.25 -2.30
CA LYS A 105 10.47 -4.19 -3.21
C LYS A 105 10.17 -4.84 -4.56
N ARG A 106 9.56 -6.04 -4.57
CA ARG A 106 9.19 -6.70 -5.82
C ARG A 106 8.19 -5.88 -6.65
N VAL A 107 7.18 -5.31 -6.00
CA VAL A 107 6.19 -4.47 -6.70
C VAL A 107 6.83 -3.18 -7.23
N ALA A 108 7.66 -2.52 -6.42
CA ALA A 108 8.40 -1.33 -6.84
C ALA A 108 9.26 -1.60 -8.08
N ASP A 109 10.00 -2.72 -8.09
CA ASP A 109 10.79 -3.15 -9.24
C ASP A 109 9.94 -3.40 -10.49
N VAL A 110 8.79 -4.07 -10.33
CA VAL A 110 7.85 -4.28 -11.45
C VAL A 110 7.41 -2.94 -12.01
N VAL A 111 6.93 -2.02 -11.16
CA VAL A 111 6.43 -0.71 -11.58
C VAL A 111 7.53 0.14 -12.22
N ALA A 112 8.74 0.16 -11.65
CA ALA A 112 9.87 0.91 -12.18
C ALA A 112 10.25 0.49 -13.61
N ASN A 113 10.07 -0.80 -13.94
CA ASN A 113 10.37 -1.37 -15.26
C ASN A 113 9.18 -1.36 -16.24
N MET A 114 8.00 -0.89 -15.81
CA MET A 114 6.84 -0.76 -16.72
C MET A 114 7.02 0.42 -17.68
N ARG A 115 6.60 0.22 -18.95
CA ARG A 115 6.45 1.31 -19.91
C ARG A 115 5.13 2.05 -19.65
N ASP A 116 5.05 3.30 -20.09
CA ASP A 116 3.86 4.13 -19.87
C ASP A 116 2.60 3.59 -20.57
N ASP A 117 2.77 2.93 -21.73
CA ASP A 117 1.66 2.26 -22.44
C ASP A 117 1.09 1.08 -21.65
N GLN A 118 1.88 0.39 -20.85
CA GLN A 118 1.44 -0.70 -19.98
C GLN A 118 0.61 -0.22 -18.78
N LEU A 119 0.74 1.03 -18.36
CA LEU A 119 -0.03 1.61 -17.25
C LEU A 119 -1.53 1.75 -17.60
N VAL A 120 -1.85 1.92 -18.88
CA VAL A 120 -3.23 2.06 -19.35
C VAL A 120 -3.84 0.72 -19.82
N GLU A 121 -3.04 -0.34 -19.93
CA GLU A 121 -3.59 -1.71 -20.08
C GLU A 121 -4.51 -2.02 -18.91
N THR A 122 -5.51 -2.88 -19.16
CA THR A 122 -6.48 -3.22 -18.13
C THR A 122 -6.19 -4.57 -17.46
N VAL A 123 -6.59 -4.65 -16.19
CA VAL A 123 -6.70 -5.90 -15.43
C VAL A 123 -8.17 -6.12 -15.09
N LYS A 124 -8.65 -7.37 -15.25
CA LYS A 124 -10.02 -7.73 -14.86
C LYS A 124 -10.09 -7.97 -13.36
N PHE A 125 -10.91 -7.17 -12.66
CA PHE A 125 -11.08 -7.28 -11.22
C PHE A 125 -12.48 -6.83 -10.79
N PHE A 126 -12.82 -6.95 -9.51
CA PHE A 126 -14.09 -6.52 -8.98
C PHE A 126 -14.24 -5.00 -9.00
N VAL A 127 -15.28 -4.51 -9.66
CA VAL A 127 -15.68 -3.09 -9.71
C VAL A 127 -16.91 -2.81 -8.84
N ALA A 128 -17.61 -3.87 -8.44
CA ALA A 128 -18.73 -3.85 -7.51
C ALA A 128 -18.89 -5.25 -6.91
N PRO A 129 -19.72 -5.45 -5.85
CA PRO A 129 -19.97 -6.77 -5.30
C PRO A 129 -20.39 -7.77 -6.40
N LYS A 130 -19.62 -8.86 -6.54
CA LYS A 130 -19.82 -9.93 -7.53
C LYS A 130 -19.77 -9.49 -9.01
N THR A 131 -19.28 -8.28 -9.31
CA THR A 131 -19.19 -7.73 -10.65
C THR A 131 -17.73 -7.52 -11.06
N LEU A 132 -17.29 -8.23 -12.10
CA LEU A 132 -15.98 -8.04 -12.70
C LEU A 132 -16.04 -6.97 -13.78
N GLY A 133 -15.01 -6.13 -13.84
CA GLY A 133 -14.81 -5.13 -14.88
C GLY A 133 -13.33 -4.98 -15.23
N ASP A 134 -13.05 -4.23 -16.26
CA ASP A 134 -11.70 -3.96 -16.71
C ASP A 134 -11.22 -2.62 -16.12
N ILE A 135 -10.16 -2.67 -15.32
CA ILE A 135 -9.60 -1.52 -14.60
C ILE A 135 -8.22 -1.22 -15.18
N PRO A 136 -7.91 0.02 -15.62
CA PRO A 136 -6.54 0.38 -15.98
C PRO A 136 -5.55 0.09 -14.86
N LYS A 137 -4.39 -0.48 -15.20
CA LYS A 137 -3.38 -0.89 -14.19
C LYS A 137 -3.00 0.25 -13.25
N ILE A 138 -2.83 1.46 -13.77
CA ILE A 138 -2.54 2.62 -12.92
C ILE A 138 -3.65 2.90 -11.90
N GLN A 139 -4.92 2.77 -12.28
CA GLN A 139 -6.03 2.93 -11.35
C GLN A 139 -6.07 1.80 -10.32
N PHE A 140 -5.79 0.57 -10.74
CA PHE A 140 -5.68 -0.58 -9.85
C PHE A 140 -4.56 -0.39 -8.82
N MET A 141 -3.41 0.12 -9.23
CA MET A 141 -2.28 0.44 -8.35
C MET A 141 -2.70 1.43 -7.25
N TRP A 142 -3.34 2.54 -7.64
CA TRP A 142 -3.84 3.53 -6.68
C TRP A 142 -4.94 2.97 -5.78
N MET A 143 -5.83 2.14 -6.29
CA MET A 143 -6.87 1.48 -5.50
C MET A 143 -6.26 0.63 -4.39
N VAL A 144 -5.27 -0.21 -4.70
CA VAL A 144 -4.60 -1.04 -3.69
C VAL A 144 -3.82 -0.19 -2.68
N LEU A 145 -3.12 0.86 -3.13
CA LEU A 145 -2.41 1.76 -2.22
C LEU A 145 -3.37 2.49 -1.26
N CYS A 146 -4.52 2.95 -1.76
CA CYS A 146 -5.55 3.56 -0.92
C CYS A 146 -6.13 2.58 0.10
N ASP A 147 -6.29 1.30 -0.27
CA ASP A 147 -6.76 0.26 0.64
C ASP A 147 -5.73 -0.03 1.74
N GLN A 148 -4.44 -0.04 1.42
CA GLN A 148 -3.37 -0.12 2.42
C GLN A 148 -3.37 1.06 3.39
N ILE A 149 -3.55 2.28 2.90
CA ILE A 149 -3.68 3.48 3.74
C ILE A 149 -4.89 3.33 4.68
N HIS A 150 -6.02 2.82 4.16
CA HIS A 150 -7.21 2.53 4.96
C HIS A 150 -6.93 1.49 6.05
N HIS A 151 -6.32 0.35 5.72
CA HIS A 151 -5.96 -0.69 6.68
C HIS A 151 -4.95 -0.20 7.72
N ARG A 152 -3.98 0.64 7.33
CA ARG A 152 -3.05 1.28 8.27
C ARG A 152 -3.79 2.18 9.27
N GLY A 153 -4.77 2.95 8.80
CA GLY A 153 -5.62 3.75 9.69
C GLY A 153 -6.35 2.88 10.72
N GLN A 154 -6.92 1.75 10.30
CA GLN A 154 -7.50 0.77 11.22
C GLN A 154 -6.44 0.22 12.20
N PHE A 155 -5.29 -0.21 11.68
CA PHE A 155 -4.22 -0.81 12.48
C PHE A 155 -3.65 0.16 13.52
N SER A 156 -3.62 1.47 13.23
CA SER A 156 -3.19 2.48 14.21
C SER A 156 -4.12 2.56 15.43
N VAL A 157 -5.42 2.28 15.25
CA VAL A 157 -6.37 2.16 16.37
C VAL A 157 -6.08 0.90 17.19
N TYR A 158 -5.80 -0.24 16.54
CA TYR A 158 -5.39 -1.47 17.23
C TYR A 158 -4.08 -1.26 18.02
N LEU A 159 -3.12 -0.53 17.43
CA LEU A 159 -1.87 -0.18 18.09
C LEU A 159 -2.13 0.62 19.38
N ARG A 160 -3.04 1.61 19.34
CA ARG A 160 -3.45 2.35 20.54
C ARG A 160 -4.12 1.46 21.58
N MET A 161 -5.00 0.55 21.16
CA MET A 161 -5.68 -0.40 22.06
C MET A 161 -4.73 -1.44 22.66
N ALA A 162 -3.61 -1.70 22.02
CA ALA A 162 -2.53 -2.56 22.51
C ALA A 162 -1.55 -1.82 23.45
N ASP A 163 -1.85 -0.58 23.85
CA ASP A 163 -0.97 0.29 24.63
C ASP A 163 0.36 0.64 23.93
N GLY A 164 0.43 0.45 22.61
CA GLY A 164 1.57 0.84 21.79
C GLY A 164 1.60 2.33 21.49
N LYS A 165 2.79 2.84 21.16
CA LYS A 165 2.98 4.23 20.76
C LYS A 165 2.64 4.40 19.28
N VAL A 166 1.69 5.28 18.98
CA VAL A 166 1.27 5.56 17.61
C VAL A 166 2.20 6.60 16.99
N PRO A 167 3.02 6.25 15.98
CA PRO A 167 3.90 7.21 15.32
C PRO A 167 3.11 8.26 14.55
N SER A 168 3.75 9.41 14.30
CA SER A 168 3.23 10.41 13.37
C SER A 168 3.00 9.77 11.98
N ILE A 169 1.82 9.94 11.40
CA ILE A 169 1.44 9.41 10.08
C ILE A 169 1.40 10.56 9.07
N TYR A 170 0.34 11.35 9.06
CA TYR A 170 0.21 12.56 8.24
C TYR A 170 0.23 13.84 9.07
N GLY A 171 0.34 13.70 10.37
CA GLY A 171 0.31 14.80 11.34
C GLY A 171 0.79 14.34 12.70
N PRO A 172 0.85 15.24 13.70
CA PRO A 172 1.27 14.90 15.07
C PRO A 172 0.32 13.89 15.69
N THR A 173 0.84 13.08 16.61
CA THR A 173 0.07 12.21 17.49
C THR A 173 0.34 12.60 18.94
N ALA A 174 -0.42 12.01 19.89
CA ALA A 174 -0.14 12.20 21.31
C ALA A 174 1.24 11.67 21.73
N ASP A 175 1.80 10.71 20.97
CA ASP A 175 3.10 10.10 21.26
C ASP A 175 4.26 10.77 20.49
N GLU A 176 3.96 11.42 19.36
CA GLU A 176 4.91 12.17 18.54
C GLU A 176 4.35 13.56 18.21
N PRO A 177 4.34 14.50 19.18
CA PRO A 177 3.94 15.89 18.95
C PRO A 177 4.99 16.61 18.08
N TRP A 178 4.54 17.57 17.24
CA TRP A 178 5.44 18.34 16.38
C TRP A 178 5.86 19.69 16.97
N TYR A 179 5.38 20.02 18.16
CA TYR A 179 5.64 21.28 18.89
C TYR A 179 5.55 21.04 20.41
#